data_f50884d2b7655c6e02ef858d9dea5d7a
#
_entry.id   f50884d2b7655c6e02ef858d9dea5d7a
#
_cell.length_a   1.000
_cell.length_b   1.000
_cell.length_c   1.000
_cell.angle_alpha   90.00
_cell.angle_beta   90.00
_cell.angle_gamma   90.00
#
_symmetry.space_group_name_H-M   'P 1'
#
loop_
_entity.id
_entity.type
_entity.pdbx_description
1 polymer ?
#
loop_
_entity_poly.entity_id
_entity_poly.type
_entity_poly.pdbx_seq_one_letter_code
_entity_poly.pdbx_strand_id
1 'polypeptide(L)'
;TNVIKIIEEFQPDEIAIEAPFFGKNVQSMLKLGRAQGVAMAAGLSREIPIIEYSPRKIKMSITGNGNASKEQVAKMLQNLLQIKTLPNNLDATDGLAAAVCHFFNKDNLSSGKRFSGWKSFLNQNPHKIKKV
;
A
#
# COMPACT_ATOMS: atom_id res chain seq x y z
N THR A 1 -19.07 13.05 -1.85
CA THR A 1 -17.91 13.05 -0.97
C THR A 1 -16.66 13.51 -1.70
N ASN A 2 -15.69 14.01 -0.99
CA ASN A 2 -14.43 14.44 -1.58
C ASN A 2 -13.71 13.29 -2.31
N VAL A 3 -13.82 12.06 -1.83
CA VAL A 3 -13.22 10.88 -2.46
C VAL A 3 -13.81 10.64 -3.86
N ILE A 4 -15.12 10.77 -4.01
CA ILE A 4 -15.77 10.60 -5.32
C ILE A 4 -15.26 11.65 -6.31
N LYS A 5 -15.12 12.90 -5.87
CA LYS A 5 -14.59 14.00 -6.72
C LYS A 5 -13.17 13.69 -7.20
N ILE A 6 -12.31 13.18 -6.32
CA ILE A 6 -10.94 12.77 -6.65
C ILE A 6 -10.95 11.63 -7.66
N ILE A 7 -11.80 10.63 -7.45
CA ILE A 7 -11.94 9.50 -8.37
C ILE A 7 -12.40 9.98 -9.76
N GLU A 8 -13.36 10.88 -9.80
CA GLU A 8 -13.87 11.43 -11.07
C GLU A 8 -12.84 12.29 -11.79
N GLU A 9 -12.04 13.05 -11.05
CA GLU A 9 -10.99 13.91 -11.60
C GLU A 9 -9.81 13.12 -12.15
N PHE A 10 -9.28 12.18 -11.39
CA PHE A 10 -8.05 11.44 -11.74
C PHE A 10 -8.29 10.09 -12.40
N GLN A 11 -9.49 9.55 -12.34
CA GLN A 11 -9.88 8.25 -12.94
C GLN A 11 -8.86 7.14 -12.64
N PRO A 12 -8.60 6.83 -11.36
CA PRO A 12 -7.63 5.79 -11.01
C PRO A 12 -8.11 4.42 -11.44
N ASP A 13 -7.17 3.56 -11.78
CA ASP A 13 -7.44 2.15 -12.14
C ASP A 13 -7.60 1.27 -10.92
N GLU A 14 -6.95 1.61 -9.82
CA GLU A 14 -6.91 0.82 -8.59
C GLU A 14 -6.80 1.73 -7.38
N ILE A 15 -7.30 1.25 -6.23
CA ILE A 15 -7.19 1.96 -4.96
C ILE A 15 -6.42 1.08 -3.98
N ALA A 16 -5.35 1.64 -3.41
CA ALA A 16 -4.59 1.00 -2.35
C ALA A 16 -4.96 1.60 -1.00
N ILE A 17 -5.25 0.76 -0.03
CA ILE A 17 -5.65 1.16 1.31
C ILE A 17 -4.79 0.44 2.34
N GLU A 18 -4.33 1.17 3.36
CA GLU A 18 -3.73 0.56 4.53
C GLU A 18 -4.81 -0.09 5.38
N ALA A 19 -4.65 -1.38 5.70
CA ALA A 19 -5.58 -2.10 6.55
C ALA A 19 -5.57 -1.51 7.97
N PRO A 20 -6.75 -1.41 8.63
CA PRO A 20 -6.79 -0.86 9.98
C PRO A 20 -5.99 -1.72 10.96
N PHE A 21 -5.20 -1.06 11.81
CA PHE A 21 -4.45 -1.71 12.87
C PHE A 21 -5.33 -1.79 14.13
N PHE A 22 -5.46 -2.98 14.70
CA PHE A 22 -6.17 -3.20 15.97
C PHE A 22 -5.28 -2.71 17.12
N GLY A 23 -5.36 -1.42 17.40
CA GLY A 23 -4.62 -0.78 18.48
C GLY A 23 -5.41 -0.72 19.78
N LYS A 24 -4.77 -0.19 20.82
CA LYS A 24 -5.37 -0.04 22.16
C LYS A 24 -6.52 0.97 22.20
N ASN A 25 -6.60 1.89 21.24
CA ASN A 25 -7.63 2.94 21.20
C ASN A 25 -8.75 2.57 20.22
N VAL A 26 -9.82 2.02 20.77
CA VAL A 26 -11.00 1.57 20.00
C VAL A 26 -11.67 2.73 19.26
N GLN A 27 -11.72 3.92 19.84
CA GLN A 27 -12.36 5.08 19.20
C GLN A 27 -11.61 5.54 17.95
N SER A 28 -10.29 5.61 18.02
CA SER A 28 -9.46 5.95 16.86
C SER A 28 -9.58 4.90 15.76
N MET A 29 -9.63 3.64 16.14
CA MET A 29 -9.81 2.53 15.21
C MET A 29 -11.17 2.60 14.51
N LEU A 30 -12.25 2.93 15.24
CA LEU A 30 -13.59 3.09 14.67
C LEU A 30 -13.67 4.29 13.71
N LYS A 31 -13.04 5.41 14.06
CA LYS A 31 -12.98 6.59 13.18
C LYS A 31 -12.26 6.26 11.87
N LEU A 32 -11.12 5.60 11.95
CA LEU A 32 -10.36 5.18 10.77
C LEU A 32 -11.16 4.19 9.93
N GLY A 33 -11.80 3.21 10.56
CA GLY A 33 -12.65 2.23 9.89
C GLY A 33 -13.81 2.87 9.14
N ARG A 34 -14.44 3.91 9.70
CA ARG A 34 -15.50 4.67 9.04
C ARG A 34 -14.98 5.42 7.81
N ALA A 35 -13.84 6.10 7.94
CA ALA A 35 -13.23 6.82 6.83
C ALA A 35 -12.84 5.88 5.70
N GLN A 36 -12.23 4.75 6.03
CA GLN A 36 -11.88 3.71 5.05
C GLN A 36 -13.13 3.11 4.40
N GLY A 37 -14.18 2.86 5.18
CA GLY A 37 -15.45 2.35 4.66
C GLY A 37 -16.07 3.28 3.62
N VAL A 38 -16.03 4.59 3.85
CA VAL A 38 -16.50 5.60 2.89
C VAL A 38 -15.66 5.57 1.62
N ALA A 39 -14.35 5.51 1.74
CA ALA A 39 -13.43 5.44 0.60
C ALA A 39 -13.64 4.15 -0.22
N MET A 40 -13.81 3.02 0.46
CA MET A 40 -14.09 1.73 -0.19
C MET A 40 -15.43 1.75 -0.92
N ALA A 41 -16.48 2.28 -0.29
CA ALA A 41 -17.79 2.40 -0.92
C ALA A 41 -17.75 3.29 -2.17
N ALA A 42 -16.99 4.39 -2.12
CA ALA A 42 -16.80 5.26 -3.28
C ALA A 42 -16.09 4.53 -4.43
N GLY A 43 -15.04 3.77 -4.14
CA GLY A 43 -14.33 2.96 -5.13
C GLY A 43 -15.22 1.87 -5.74
N LEU A 44 -15.93 1.13 -4.89
CA LEU A 44 -16.82 0.06 -5.34
C LEU A 44 -17.98 0.59 -6.20
N SER A 45 -18.52 1.78 -5.87
CA SER A 45 -19.58 2.41 -6.66
C SER A 45 -19.13 2.77 -8.08
N ARG A 46 -17.85 2.88 -8.32
CA ARG A 46 -17.23 3.15 -9.63
C ARG A 46 -16.54 1.92 -10.23
N GLU A 47 -16.76 0.74 -9.64
CA GLU A 47 -16.17 -0.53 -10.09
C GLU A 47 -14.63 -0.52 -10.12
N ILE A 48 -14.02 0.23 -9.19
CA ILE A 48 -12.55 0.31 -9.05
C ILE A 48 -12.09 -0.75 -8.06
N PRO A 49 -11.15 -1.63 -8.44
CA PRO A 49 -10.59 -2.61 -7.53
C PRO A 49 -9.88 -1.96 -6.34
N ILE A 50 -10.07 -2.54 -5.16
CA ILE A 50 -9.47 -2.06 -3.91
C ILE A 50 -8.55 -3.15 -3.38
N ILE A 51 -7.30 -2.78 -3.09
CA ILE A 51 -6.31 -3.68 -2.54
C ILE A 51 -5.89 -3.15 -1.16
N GLU A 52 -5.95 -4.01 -0.15
CA GLU A 52 -5.54 -3.69 1.21
C GLU A 52 -4.12 -4.19 1.49
N TYR A 53 -3.34 -3.37 2.17
CA TYR A 53 -2.00 -3.71 2.65
C TYR A 53 -1.91 -3.49 4.15
N SER A 54 -1.28 -4.43 4.87
CA SER A 54 -1.00 -4.24 6.29
C SER A 54 0.06 -3.14 6.47
N PRO A 55 0.08 -2.45 7.62
CA PRO A 55 1.14 -1.48 7.93
C PRO A 55 2.54 -2.08 7.81
N ARG A 56 2.71 -3.31 8.27
CA ARG A 56 3.98 -4.01 8.17
C ARG A 56 4.41 -4.26 6.72
N LYS A 57 3.47 -4.64 5.86
CA LYS A 57 3.73 -4.88 4.43
C LYS A 57 4.15 -3.59 3.73
N ILE A 58 3.51 -2.48 4.05
CA ILE A 58 3.85 -1.16 3.51
C ILE A 58 5.28 -0.80 3.91
N LYS A 59 5.63 -0.89 5.19
CA LYS A 59 6.97 -0.60 5.69
C LYS A 59 8.02 -1.50 5.04
N MET A 60 7.75 -2.79 4.94
CA MET A 60 8.63 -3.75 4.32
C MET A 60 8.88 -3.43 2.84
N SER A 61 7.84 -3.07 2.11
CA SER A 61 7.93 -2.76 0.68
C SER A 61 8.77 -1.52 0.41
N ILE A 62 8.72 -0.52 1.29
CA ILE A 62 9.40 0.77 1.12
C ILE A 62 10.83 0.73 1.68
N THR A 63 11.01 0.18 2.87
CA THR A 63 12.30 0.25 3.59
C THR A 63 13.06 -1.06 3.64
N GLY A 64 12.42 -2.18 3.32
CA GLY A 64 12.98 -3.52 3.55
C GLY A 64 12.88 -3.99 4.99
N ASN A 65 12.25 -3.21 5.88
CA ASN A 65 12.10 -3.52 7.30
C ASN A 65 10.66 -3.27 7.75
N GLY A 66 9.94 -4.32 8.10
CA GLY A 66 8.54 -4.24 8.57
C GLY A 66 8.35 -3.53 9.90
N ASN A 67 9.43 -3.27 10.64
CA ASN A 67 9.44 -2.54 11.92
C ASN A 67 10.01 -1.13 11.79
N ALA A 68 10.14 -0.62 10.56
CA ALA A 68 10.66 0.72 10.33
C ALA A 68 9.80 1.79 11.01
N SER A 69 10.46 2.87 11.47
CA SER A 69 9.75 4.03 12.02
C SER A 69 9.08 4.84 10.91
N LYS A 70 8.13 5.69 11.29
CA LYS A 70 7.49 6.62 10.35
C LYS A 70 8.51 7.53 9.69
N GLU A 71 9.52 7.98 10.43
CA GLU A 71 10.62 8.83 9.93
C GLU A 71 11.45 8.10 8.89
N GLN A 72 11.75 6.82 9.11
CA GLN A 72 12.48 6.00 8.14
C GLN A 72 11.69 5.80 6.84
N VAL A 73 10.39 5.55 6.96
CA VAL A 73 9.48 5.43 5.80
C VAL A 73 9.44 6.76 5.04
N ALA A 74 9.25 7.87 5.74
CA ALA A 74 9.20 9.21 5.14
C ALA A 74 10.50 9.54 4.38
N LYS A 75 11.64 9.28 5.00
CA LYS A 75 12.94 9.53 4.39
C LYS A 75 13.15 8.68 3.13
N MET A 76 12.76 7.42 3.16
CA MET A 76 12.86 6.54 2.01
C MET A 76 11.93 6.99 0.88
N LEU A 77 10.71 7.44 1.19
CA LEU A 77 9.80 7.99 0.21
C LEU A 77 10.37 9.23 -0.48
N GLN A 78 11.00 10.12 0.28
CA GLN A 78 11.68 11.30 -0.28
C GLN A 78 12.76 10.88 -1.28
N ASN A 79 13.55 9.88 -0.95
CA ASN A 79 14.61 9.38 -1.82
C ASN A 79 14.05 8.69 -3.07
N LEU A 80 13.04 7.83 -2.90
CA LEU A 80 12.44 7.08 -4.01
C LEU A 80 11.72 7.98 -5.02
N LEU A 81 11.03 9.01 -4.52
CA LEU A 81 10.25 9.92 -5.34
C LEU A 81 11.01 11.18 -5.73
N GLN A 82 12.22 11.37 -5.22
CA GLN A 82 13.08 12.53 -5.46
C GLN A 82 12.37 13.86 -5.16
N ILE A 83 11.59 13.88 -4.06
CA ILE A 83 10.91 15.08 -3.59
C ILE A 83 11.68 15.71 -2.43
N LYS A 84 11.77 17.04 -2.43
CA LYS A 84 12.56 17.76 -1.42
C LYS A 84 11.87 17.79 -0.06
N THR A 85 10.55 17.93 -0.05
CA THR A 85 9.77 17.99 1.17
C THR A 85 8.51 17.14 1.04
N LEU A 86 8.19 16.40 2.10
CA LEU A 86 6.92 15.71 2.23
C LEU A 86 5.86 16.66 2.77
N PRO A 87 4.56 16.40 2.48
CA PRO A 87 3.48 17.14 3.13
C PRO A 87 3.62 17.06 4.65
N ASN A 88 3.33 18.17 5.35
CA ASN A 88 3.36 18.19 6.81
C ASN A 88 2.26 17.33 7.43
N ASN A 89 1.27 16.95 6.67
CA ASN A 89 0.20 16.08 7.12
C ASN A 89 0.64 14.62 7.06
N LEU A 90 0.72 13.97 8.23
CA LEU A 90 1.11 12.56 8.36
C LEU A 90 0.16 11.62 7.61
N ASP A 91 -1.13 11.95 7.53
CA ASP A 91 -2.12 11.14 6.82
C ASP A 91 -1.85 11.10 5.31
N ALA A 92 -1.39 12.23 4.74
CA ALA A 92 -1.01 12.29 3.34
C ALA A 92 0.22 11.41 3.06
N THR A 93 1.18 11.37 3.98
CA THR A 93 2.36 10.51 3.88
C THR A 93 1.97 9.03 3.95
N ASP A 94 1.05 8.67 4.83
CA ASP A 94 0.54 7.29 4.96
C ASP A 94 -0.15 6.84 3.66
N GLY A 95 -0.98 7.69 3.07
CA GLY A 95 -1.62 7.41 1.78
C GLY A 95 -0.61 7.26 0.65
N LEU A 96 0.40 8.11 0.61
CA LEU A 96 1.49 8.01 -0.37
C LEU A 96 2.27 6.72 -0.21
N ALA A 97 2.55 6.30 1.02
CA ALA A 97 3.23 5.05 1.32
C ALA A 97 2.43 3.83 0.83
N ALA A 98 1.11 3.82 1.02
CA ALA A 98 0.24 2.77 0.51
C ALA A 98 0.28 2.70 -1.02
N ALA A 99 0.26 3.84 -1.70
CA ALA A 99 0.34 3.91 -3.15
C ALA A 99 1.67 3.39 -3.69
N VAL A 100 2.79 3.75 -3.07
CA VAL A 100 4.13 3.28 -3.46
C VAL A 100 4.27 1.78 -3.20
N CYS A 101 3.76 1.29 -2.07
CA CYS A 101 3.72 -0.15 -1.78
C CYS A 101 2.96 -0.90 -2.87
N HIS A 102 1.82 -0.38 -3.28
CA HIS A 102 1.02 -0.99 -4.34
C HIS A 102 1.78 -0.99 -5.68
N PHE A 103 2.44 0.09 -6.01
CA PHE A 103 3.27 0.17 -7.22
C PHE A 103 4.33 -0.93 -7.27
N PHE A 104 5.02 -1.18 -6.15
CA PHE A 104 6.02 -2.24 -6.07
C PHE A 104 5.44 -3.66 -6.14
N ASN A 105 4.19 -3.84 -5.75
CA ASN A 105 3.52 -5.15 -5.73
C ASN A 105 2.59 -5.39 -6.93
N LYS A 106 2.37 -4.38 -7.75
CA LYS A 106 1.43 -4.41 -8.86
C LYS A 106 1.72 -5.54 -9.86
N ASP A 107 2.97 -5.72 -10.24
CA ASP A 107 3.36 -6.74 -11.22
C ASP A 107 3.07 -8.15 -10.71
N ASN A 108 3.18 -8.38 -9.42
CA ASN A 108 2.87 -9.66 -8.81
C ASN A 108 1.37 -9.98 -8.86
N LEU A 109 0.52 -8.96 -8.83
CA LEU A 109 -0.93 -9.10 -8.90
C LEU A 109 -1.43 -9.25 -10.34
N SER A 110 -0.88 -8.48 -11.26
CA SER A 110 -1.30 -8.46 -12.66
C SER A 110 -0.84 -9.68 -13.47
N SER A 111 0.28 -10.28 -13.08
CA SER A 111 0.84 -11.43 -13.77
C SER A 111 0.20 -12.77 -13.40
N GLY A 112 -0.74 -12.77 -12.44
CA GLY A 112 -1.30 -14.00 -11.89
C GLY A 112 -0.27 -14.88 -11.18
N LYS A 113 0.95 -14.40 -11.06
CA LYS A 113 2.05 -15.11 -10.40
C LYS A 113 2.01 -14.86 -8.91
N ARG A 114 1.00 -15.45 -8.27
CA ARG A 114 1.03 -15.57 -6.81
C ARG A 114 2.00 -16.68 -6.46
N PHE A 115 3.16 -16.28 -5.96
CA PHE A 115 4.06 -17.25 -5.37
C PHE A 115 3.49 -17.66 -4.00
N SER A 116 2.96 -18.86 -3.90
CA SER A 116 2.43 -19.42 -2.65
C SER A 116 3.54 -19.94 -1.74
N GLY A 117 4.76 -19.44 -1.88
CA GLY A 117 5.92 -19.78 -1.09
C GLY A 117 7.20 -19.88 -1.90
N TRP A 118 8.29 -20.14 -1.20
CA TRP A 118 9.63 -20.19 -1.77
C TRP A 118 9.79 -21.24 -2.88
N LYS A 119 9.18 -22.42 -2.69
CA LYS A 119 9.22 -23.48 -3.70
C LYS A 119 8.60 -23.06 -5.02
N SER A 120 7.45 -22.40 -4.96
CA SER A 120 6.76 -21.90 -6.15
C SER A 120 7.60 -20.86 -6.89
N PHE A 121 8.23 -19.95 -6.15
CA PHE A 121 9.17 -18.98 -6.72
C PHE A 121 10.35 -19.66 -7.42
N LEU A 122 10.98 -20.64 -6.78
CA LEU A 122 12.13 -21.36 -7.34
C LEU A 122 11.76 -22.14 -8.62
N ASN A 123 10.59 -22.77 -8.63
CA ASN A 123 10.12 -23.52 -9.80
C ASN A 123 9.89 -22.62 -11.04
N GLN A 124 9.48 -21.37 -10.80
CA GLN A 124 9.26 -20.41 -11.88
C GLN A 124 10.53 -19.63 -12.26
N ASN A 125 11.55 -19.69 -11.44
CA ASN A 125 12.83 -19.01 -11.68
C ASN A 125 14.02 -19.97 -11.50
N PRO A 126 14.09 -21.06 -12.28
CA PRO A 126 15.14 -22.07 -12.09
C PRO A 126 16.55 -21.52 -12.33
N HIS A 127 16.67 -20.47 -13.14
CA HIS A 127 17.95 -19.79 -13.41
C HIS A 127 18.52 -19.03 -12.21
N LYS A 128 17.70 -18.76 -11.18
CA LYS A 128 18.14 -18.11 -9.93
C LYS A 128 18.60 -19.11 -8.88
N ILE A 129 18.46 -20.40 -9.15
CA ILE A 129 18.95 -21.44 -8.25
C ILE A 129 20.43 -21.65 -8.55
N LYS A 130 21.30 -21.23 -7.62
CA LYS A 130 22.70 -21.61 -7.71
C LYS A 130 22.82 -23.07 -7.29
N LYS A 131 23.16 -23.93 -8.23
CA LYS A 131 23.57 -25.28 -7.89
C LYS A 131 24.88 -25.22 -7.13
N VAL A 132 24.83 -25.66 -5.90
CA VAL A 132 26.02 -25.87 -5.05
C VAL A 132 26.62 -27.23 -5.42
#